data_c1180c25a93174ec8edbbeaf37c1c715
#
_entry.id   c1180c25a93174ec8edbbeaf37c1c715
#
_cell.length_a   1.000
_cell.length_b   1.000
_cell.length_c   1.000
_cell.angle_alpha   90.00
_cell.angle_beta   90.00
_cell.angle_gamma   90.00
#
_symmetry.space_group_name_H-M   'P 1'
#
loop_
_entity.id
_entity.type
_entity.pdbx_description
1 polymer ?
#
loop_
_entity_poly.entity_id
_entity_poly.type
_entity_poly.pdbx_seq_one_letter_code
_entity_poly.pdbx_strand_id
1 'polypeptide(L)'
;GRHRCGPLKLVFRLSSPDETFLSKLTLPGAMPCDEAFFDSTRGTYGLTSASTLSSGHFYLYNWTSSGLFLRRAASGNQIDSLRLVENTTSSGQSAEELINNEKCTAALDDSGTPTSLQSVSYSDTTWALLFNCDSIFASTELRQALGSAAASAVEVPGGGLFAEAKGLIPDGLTVDGIDYRKAAGDVRPAFGDPRALYIAARDGGVSPSDFGRVSLLLPSGSGLSDTAELINSAWQKEFSLFFSVEEVEPEEFQKRLENGSYTIALAPVQAEGGSVYTALAQFSPTGGGLTGYSDALYTTQLSASATATGSTRCSLLAACERQLLEQAVAVPLFTQQKRLLVANGIEGLVFDPFGPVLDVTYATKS
;
A
#
# COMPACT_ATOMS: atom_id res chain seq x y z
N GLY A 1 26.97 8.16 1.21
CA GLY A 1 27.60 8.71 2.41
C GLY A 1 27.15 10.13 2.67
N ARG A 2 27.01 10.52 3.96
CA ARG A 2 26.68 11.89 4.37
C ARG A 2 27.98 12.68 4.49
N HIS A 3 28.00 13.89 3.94
CA HIS A 3 29.11 14.83 4.14
C HIS A 3 28.56 16.19 4.54
N ARG A 4 29.03 16.72 5.66
CA ARG A 4 28.71 18.07 6.09
C ARG A 4 29.65 19.06 5.37
N CYS A 5 29.11 19.83 4.47
CA CYS A 5 29.84 20.86 3.72
C CYS A 5 29.55 22.27 4.29
N GLY A 6 29.93 22.50 5.55
CA GLY A 6 29.63 23.76 6.26
C GLY A 6 28.42 23.63 7.19
N PRO A 7 28.12 24.65 8.04
CA PRO A 7 27.15 24.58 9.12
C PRO A 7 25.68 24.43 8.64
N LEU A 8 25.37 24.82 7.41
CA LEU A 8 24.01 24.85 6.88
C LEU A 8 23.87 24.07 5.56
N LYS A 9 24.84 23.24 5.21
CA LYS A 9 24.81 22.47 3.96
C LYS A 9 25.03 20.99 4.22
N LEU A 10 24.05 20.18 3.85
CA LEU A 10 24.11 18.72 3.85
C LEU A 10 24.18 18.23 2.40
N VAL A 11 25.12 17.33 2.10
CA VAL A 11 25.27 16.72 0.79
C VAL A 11 25.13 15.21 0.92
N PHE A 12 24.22 14.62 0.17
CA PHE A 12 24.08 13.19 0.01
C PHE A 12 24.77 12.75 -1.28
N ARG A 13 25.55 11.69 -1.19
CA ARG A 13 26.12 11.00 -2.35
C ARG A 13 25.53 9.62 -2.42
N LEU A 14 24.78 9.36 -3.48
CA LEU A 14 24.13 8.08 -3.72
C LEU A 14 25.11 7.18 -4.48
N SER A 15 25.05 5.88 -4.22
CA SER A 15 25.85 4.86 -4.94
C SER A 15 25.31 4.58 -6.35
N SER A 16 24.02 4.86 -6.56
CA SER A 16 23.33 4.79 -7.84
C SER A 16 22.26 5.87 -7.90
N PRO A 17 21.79 6.26 -9.09
CA PRO A 17 20.62 7.14 -9.21
C PRO A 17 19.42 6.55 -8.46
N ASP A 18 18.75 7.39 -7.68
CA ASP A 18 17.53 7.00 -6.93
C ASP A 18 16.55 8.19 -7.00
N GLU A 19 15.55 8.05 -7.84
CA GLU A 19 14.52 9.08 -8.06
C GLU A 19 13.63 9.29 -6.84
N THR A 20 13.48 8.24 -6.03
CA THR A 20 12.66 8.29 -4.82
C THR A 20 13.41 8.87 -3.62
N PHE A 21 14.69 9.25 -3.79
CA PHE A 21 15.53 9.67 -2.68
C PHE A 21 14.96 10.91 -1.95
N LEU A 22 14.43 11.88 -2.68
CA LEU A 22 13.82 13.07 -2.05
C LEU A 22 12.57 12.70 -1.26
N SER A 23 11.73 11.82 -1.80
CA SER A 23 10.55 11.32 -1.10
C SER A 23 10.93 10.50 0.14
N LYS A 24 12.03 9.73 0.08
CA LYS A 24 12.56 9.02 1.26
C LYS A 24 13.01 9.96 2.38
N LEU A 25 13.42 11.19 2.06
CA LEU A 25 13.77 12.20 3.06
C LEU A 25 12.54 12.78 3.79
N THR A 26 11.33 12.60 3.26
CA THR A 26 10.08 13.00 3.94
C THR A 26 9.55 11.96 4.91
N LEU A 27 10.09 10.73 4.87
CA LEU A 27 9.67 9.66 5.76
C LEU A 27 10.13 9.91 7.22
N PRO A 28 9.38 9.44 8.22
CA PRO A 28 9.70 9.63 9.63
C PRO A 28 11.12 9.21 10.01
N GLY A 29 11.63 8.13 9.42
CA GLY A 29 13.00 7.64 9.67
C GLY A 29 14.13 8.54 9.15
N ALA A 30 13.81 9.51 8.28
CA ALA A 30 14.77 10.48 7.74
C ALA A 30 14.68 11.86 8.43
N MET A 31 13.75 12.06 9.34
CA MET A 31 13.59 13.32 10.06
C MET A 31 14.83 13.63 10.89
N PRO A 32 15.30 14.89 10.88
CA PRO A 32 16.45 15.28 11.69
C PRO A 32 16.10 15.26 13.17
N CYS A 33 17.05 14.83 13.99
CA CYS A 33 16.97 14.98 15.45
C CYS A 33 18.18 15.75 15.96
N ASP A 34 18.01 16.43 17.10
CA ASP A 34 19.10 17.08 17.81
C ASP A 34 19.94 16.01 18.52
N GLU A 35 21.23 15.94 18.16
CA GLU A 35 22.17 14.92 18.68
C GLU A 35 22.32 15.00 20.21
N ALA A 36 22.51 16.21 20.74
CA ALA A 36 22.70 16.39 22.17
C ALA A 36 21.46 16.01 22.98
N PHE A 37 20.28 16.36 22.45
CA PHE A 37 19.02 15.96 23.07
C PHE A 37 18.82 14.43 22.98
N PHE A 38 19.07 13.84 21.80
CA PHE A 38 18.99 12.39 21.62
C PHE A 38 19.85 11.64 22.61
N ASP A 39 21.13 12.02 22.75
CA ASP A 39 22.06 11.41 23.70
C ASP A 39 21.60 11.58 25.15
N SER A 40 21.03 12.74 25.48
CA SER A 40 20.52 13.02 26.84
C SER A 40 19.36 12.10 27.24
N THR A 41 18.59 11.59 26.28
CA THR A 41 17.45 10.69 26.53
C THR A 41 17.85 9.26 26.89
N ARG A 42 19.10 8.88 26.69
CA ARG A 42 19.65 7.55 27.04
C ARG A 42 18.82 6.39 26.50
N GLY A 43 18.38 6.47 25.25
CA GLY A 43 17.62 5.44 24.56
C GLY A 43 16.09 5.52 24.78
N THR A 44 15.59 6.56 25.43
CA THR A 44 14.13 6.78 25.57
C THR A 44 13.58 7.85 24.62
N TYR A 45 14.36 8.27 23.62
CA TYR A 45 13.92 9.24 22.62
C TYR A 45 12.60 8.81 21.96
N GLY A 46 11.61 9.72 21.93
CA GLY A 46 10.32 9.46 21.32
C GLY A 46 9.34 8.59 22.12
N LEU A 47 9.71 8.14 23.35
CA LEU A 47 8.84 7.29 24.16
C LEU A 47 7.91 8.06 25.11
N THR A 48 8.20 9.32 25.36
CA THR A 48 7.39 10.21 26.21
C THR A 48 7.40 11.64 25.68
N SER A 49 6.48 12.48 26.14
CA SER A 49 6.51 13.90 25.79
C SER A 49 7.78 14.61 26.25
N ALA A 50 8.36 14.19 27.37
CA ALA A 50 9.61 14.76 27.89
C ALA A 50 10.86 14.32 27.12
N SER A 51 10.80 13.18 26.43
CA SER A 51 11.89 12.64 25.61
C SER A 51 11.67 12.83 24.10
N THR A 52 10.75 13.74 23.71
CA THR A 52 10.47 14.06 22.32
C THR A 52 10.75 15.54 22.07
N LEU A 53 11.55 15.84 21.05
CA LEU A 53 11.82 17.21 20.60
C LEU A 53 11.21 17.39 19.20
N SER A 54 10.39 18.42 19.03
CA SER A 54 9.73 18.74 17.78
C SER A 54 10.36 19.96 17.13
N SER A 55 10.58 19.92 15.81
CA SER A 55 11.04 21.05 15.00
C SER A 55 9.93 21.67 14.13
N GLY A 56 8.70 21.11 14.19
CA GLY A 56 7.55 21.55 13.42
C GLY A 56 6.72 22.64 14.10
N HIS A 57 5.58 22.98 13.49
CA HIS A 57 4.64 23.98 14.00
C HIS A 57 3.93 23.56 15.30
N PHE A 58 3.92 22.27 15.59
CA PHE A 58 3.36 21.72 16.81
C PHE A 58 4.42 20.94 17.59
N TYR A 59 4.32 20.98 18.91
CA TYR A 59 5.13 20.15 19.80
C TYR A 59 4.24 19.24 20.64
N LEU A 60 4.76 18.07 21.00
CA LEU A 60 4.08 17.10 21.84
C LEU A 60 4.03 17.64 23.28
N TYR A 61 2.84 18.13 23.69
CA TYR A 61 2.63 18.67 25.03
C TYR A 61 2.40 17.58 26.08
N ASN A 62 1.61 16.57 25.75
CA ASN A 62 1.29 15.48 26.64
C ASN A 62 1.00 14.20 25.85
N TRP A 63 1.30 13.06 26.46
CA TRP A 63 1.04 11.74 25.92
C TRP A 63 0.45 10.86 27.02
N THR A 64 -0.77 10.38 26.83
CA THR A 64 -1.51 9.54 27.75
C THR A 64 -2.13 8.36 27.04
N SER A 65 -2.71 7.43 27.79
CA SER A 65 -3.52 6.33 27.20
C SER A 65 -4.75 6.82 26.44
N SER A 66 -5.18 8.08 26.66
CA SER A 66 -6.33 8.67 25.96
C SER A 66 -5.95 9.45 24.69
N GLY A 67 -4.68 9.48 24.31
CA GLY A 67 -4.19 10.11 23.09
C GLY A 67 -2.96 10.98 23.24
N LEU A 68 -2.56 11.56 22.13
CA LEU A 68 -1.46 12.51 22.01
C LEU A 68 -2.03 13.93 21.97
N PHE A 69 -1.47 14.81 22.77
CA PHE A 69 -1.87 16.22 22.85
C PHE A 69 -0.72 17.08 22.35
N LEU A 70 -0.96 17.80 21.24
CA LEU A 70 0.01 18.70 20.64
C LEU A 70 -0.45 20.13 20.80
N ARG A 71 0.50 21.04 20.94
CA ARG A 71 0.28 22.49 20.97
C ARG A 71 1.10 23.18 19.91
N ARG A 72 0.56 24.26 19.38
CA ARG A 72 1.29 25.11 18.42
C ARG A 72 2.42 25.84 19.13
N ALA A 73 3.58 25.86 18.47
CA ALA A 73 4.79 26.52 19.00
C ALA A 73 4.70 28.06 18.95
N ALA A 74 3.95 28.61 17.98
CA ALA A 74 3.76 30.05 17.83
C ALA A 74 2.27 30.37 17.65
N SER A 75 1.74 31.36 18.34
CA SER A 75 0.35 31.80 18.24
C SER A 75 0.04 32.42 16.89
N GLY A 76 -1.20 32.26 16.42
CA GLY A 76 -1.72 32.77 15.14
C GLY A 76 -3.23 32.62 15.05
N ASN A 77 -3.80 32.82 13.88
CA ASN A 77 -5.24 32.66 13.63
C ASN A 77 -5.63 31.20 13.31
N GLN A 78 -4.67 30.28 13.34
CA GLN A 78 -4.88 28.85 13.09
C GLN A 78 -5.20 28.12 14.40
N ILE A 79 -5.53 26.85 14.30
CA ILE A 79 -5.75 26.00 15.49
C ILE A 79 -4.52 26.00 16.40
N ASP A 80 -4.73 26.14 17.69
CA ASP A 80 -3.66 26.20 18.71
C ASP A 80 -3.30 24.84 19.28
N SER A 81 -4.20 23.88 19.23
CA SER A 81 -4.01 22.56 19.79
C SER A 81 -4.62 21.47 18.92
N LEU A 82 -4.00 20.31 18.97
CA LEU A 82 -4.44 19.11 18.26
C LEU A 82 -4.44 17.95 19.25
N ARG A 83 -5.48 17.16 19.25
CA ARG A 83 -5.57 15.90 19.97
C ARG A 83 -5.71 14.77 18.98
N LEU A 84 -4.76 13.84 18.97
CA LEU A 84 -4.84 12.59 18.24
C LEU A 84 -5.34 11.50 19.19
N VAL A 85 -6.41 10.84 18.79
CA VAL A 85 -7.00 9.72 19.55
C VAL A 85 -7.03 8.50 18.66
N GLU A 86 -6.78 7.35 19.25
CA GLU A 86 -6.97 6.10 18.55
C GLU A 86 -8.46 5.90 18.29
N ASN A 87 -8.82 5.58 17.05
CA ASN A 87 -10.17 5.16 16.73
C ASN A 87 -10.34 3.70 17.18
N THR A 88 -10.65 3.52 18.45
CA THR A 88 -10.96 2.17 18.94
C THR A 88 -12.36 1.83 18.45
N THR A 89 -12.43 0.94 17.46
CA THR A 89 -13.67 0.33 16.93
C THR A 89 -14.51 -0.37 18.01
N SER A 90 -14.01 -0.48 19.22
CA SER A 90 -14.73 -0.99 20.40
C SER A 90 -15.98 -0.19 20.77
N SER A 91 -16.15 1.04 20.26
CA SER A 91 -17.37 1.83 20.47
C SER A 91 -18.51 1.51 19.49
N GLY A 92 -18.23 0.82 18.40
CA GLY A 92 -19.21 0.55 17.32
C GLY A 92 -19.72 1.80 16.60
N GLN A 93 -19.11 2.98 16.84
CA GLN A 93 -19.51 4.23 16.20
C GLN A 93 -18.74 4.45 14.90
N SER A 94 -19.45 4.87 13.85
CA SER A 94 -18.85 5.25 12.58
C SER A 94 -18.07 6.57 12.68
N ALA A 95 -17.18 6.82 11.71
CA ALA A 95 -16.46 8.10 11.60
C ALA A 95 -17.42 9.29 11.55
N GLU A 96 -18.51 9.18 10.80
CA GLU A 96 -19.55 10.22 10.69
C GLU A 96 -20.26 10.46 12.03
N GLU A 97 -20.62 9.41 12.77
CA GLU A 97 -21.21 9.54 14.10
C GLU A 97 -20.26 10.21 15.09
N LEU A 98 -18.98 9.89 15.06
CA LEU A 98 -17.97 10.53 15.91
C LEU A 98 -17.88 12.03 15.63
N ILE A 99 -17.92 12.44 14.37
CA ILE A 99 -17.87 13.84 13.95
C ILE A 99 -19.16 14.56 14.32
N ASN A 100 -20.33 13.99 14.01
CA ASN A 100 -21.63 14.59 14.30
C ASN A 100 -21.89 14.73 15.80
N ASN A 101 -21.33 13.85 16.61
CA ASN A 101 -21.38 13.92 18.07
C ASN A 101 -20.25 14.77 18.70
N GLU A 102 -19.52 15.53 17.88
CA GLU A 102 -18.40 16.40 18.30
C GLU A 102 -17.29 15.69 19.09
N LYS A 103 -17.12 14.38 18.88
CA LYS A 103 -16.06 13.60 19.51
C LYS A 103 -14.71 13.81 18.82
N CYS A 104 -14.73 14.08 17.52
CA CYS A 104 -13.56 14.47 16.72
C CYS A 104 -13.96 15.44 15.62
N THR A 105 -12.99 16.10 15.00
CA THR A 105 -13.18 17.01 13.87
C THR A 105 -12.79 16.41 12.54
N ALA A 106 -12.01 15.36 12.55
CA ALA A 106 -11.68 14.56 11.37
C ALA A 106 -11.47 13.11 11.77
N ALA A 107 -11.88 12.19 10.93
CA ALA A 107 -11.71 10.75 11.15
C ALA A 107 -11.53 10.01 9.82
N LEU A 108 -10.69 8.98 9.84
CA LEU A 108 -10.65 8.01 8.74
C LEU A 108 -11.94 7.20 8.76
N ASP A 109 -12.53 7.03 7.60
CA ASP A 109 -13.76 6.29 7.41
C ASP A 109 -13.49 4.99 6.64
N ASP A 110 -13.95 3.91 7.21
CA ASP A 110 -13.84 2.55 6.69
C ASP A 110 -15.19 1.99 6.18
N SER A 111 -16.28 2.74 6.34
CA SER A 111 -17.61 2.29 5.94
C SER A 111 -17.95 2.53 4.47
N GLY A 112 -17.37 3.56 3.85
CA GLY A 112 -17.69 3.98 2.50
C GLY A 112 -19.14 4.50 2.29
N THR A 113 -19.90 4.69 3.37
CA THR A 113 -21.29 5.16 3.26
C THR A 113 -21.37 6.61 2.77
N PRO A 114 -22.39 6.98 1.97
CA PRO A 114 -22.61 8.36 1.58
C PRO A 114 -22.74 9.28 2.82
N THR A 115 -22.15 10.46 2.76
CA THR A 115 -22.15 11.43 3.86
C THR A 115 -22.35 12.85 3.33
N SER A 116 -22.88 13.74 4.17
CA SER A 116 -22.94 15.18 3.91
C SER A 116 -21.71 15.94 4.43
N LEU A 117 -20.81 15.27 5.15
CA LEU A 117 -19.56 15.85 5.60
C LEU A 117 -18.58 16.08 4.46
N GLN A 118 -17.63 16.99 4.65
CA GLN A 118 -16.50 17.10 3.74
C GLN A 118 -15.73 15.79 3.74
N SER A 119 -15.36 15.31 2.55
CA SER A 119 -14.61 14.08 2.43
C SER A 119 -13.51 14.17 1.37
N VAL A 120 -12.38 13.53 1.66
CA VAL A 120 -11.27 13.33 0.71
C VAL A 120 -11.01 11.84 0.60
N SER A 121 -11.01 11.34 -0.63
CA SER A 121 -10.75 9.92 -0.91
C SER A 121 -9.51 9.77 -1.79
N TYR A 122 -8.77 8.71 -1.56
CA TYR A 122 -7.62 8.32 -2.37
C TYR A 122 -7.47 6.80 -2.40
N SER A 123 -6.68 6.29 -3.33
CA SER A 123 -6.36 4.88 -3.43
C SER A 123 -4.85 4.71 -3.59
N ASP A 124 -4.23 3.98 -2.68
CA ASP A 124 -2.80 3.65 -2.70
C ASP A 124 -2.56 2.14 -2.72
N THR A 125 -3.63 1.36 -2.65
CA THR A 125 -3.58 -0.08 -2.45
C THR A 125 -4.42 -0.80 -3.48
N THR A 126 -3.84 -1.82 -4.11
CA THR A 126 -4.54 -2.80 -4.92
C THR A 126 -4.44 -4.16 -4.25
N TRP A 127 -5.56 -4.81 -3.98
CA TRP A 127 -5.60 -6.21 -3.55
C TRP A 127 -5.43 -7.12 -4.75
N ALA A 128 -4.48 -8.01 -4.67
CA ALA A 128 -4.12 -8.93 -5.74
C ALA A 128 -3.85 -10.34 -5.22
N LEU A 129 -4.07 -11.33 -6.06
CA LEU A 129 -3.49 -12.64 -5.87
C LEU A 129 -2.03 -12.61 -6.30
N LEU A 130 -1.14 -12.95 -5.40
CA LEU A 130 0.28 -13.12 -5.64
C LEU A 130 0.61 -14.61 -5.65
N PHE A 131 1.32 -15.05 -6.69
CA PHE A 131 1.84 -16.41 -6.79
C PHE A 131 3.32 -16.40 -6.49
N ASN A 132 3.75 -17.24 -5.55
CA ASN A 132 5.18 -17.49 -5.37
C ASN A 132 5.69 -18.28 -6.57
N CYS A 133 6.48 -17.63 -7.42
CA CYS A 133 6.97 -18.18 -8.67
C CYS A 133 7.99 -19.32 -8.51
N ASP A 134 8.38 -19.61 -7.29
CA ASP A 134 9.13 -20.82 -6.97
C ASP A 134 8.19 -22.05 -6.97
N SER A 135 8.75 -23.24 -7.07
CA SER A 135 7.99 -24.50 -7.06
C SER A 135 7.01 -24.66 -8.25
N ILE A 136 5.81 -25.19 -8.01
CA ILE A 136 4.80 -25.43 -9.06
C ILE A 136 4.33 -24.16 -9.76
N PHE A 137 4.38 -23.02 -9.08
CA PHE A 137 4.03 -21.71 -9.64
C PHE A 137 5.14 -21.08 -10.49
N ALA A 138 6.22 -21.83 -10.81
CA ALA A 138 7.09 -21.52 -11.92
C ALA A 138 6.34 -21.60 -13.28
N SER A 139 5.30 -22.48 -13.41
CA SER A 139 4.44 -22.53 -14.60
C SER A 139 3.57 -21.27 -14.72
N THR A 140 3.79 -20.53 -15.79
CA THR A 140 2.99 -19.35 -16.15
C THR A 140 1.54 -19.76 -16.45
N GLU A 141 1.35 -20.85 -17.17
CA GLU A 141 0.03 -21.36 -17.55
C GLU A 141 -0.80 -21.71 -16.31
N LEU A 142 -0.15 -22.26 -15.26
CA LEU A 142 -0.84 -22.53 -14.00
C LEU A 142 -1.27 -21.25 -13.30
N ARG A 143 -0.39 -20.26 -13.23
CA ARG A 143 -0.73 -18.95 -12.62
C ARG A 143 -1.85 -18.27 -13.41
N GLN A 144 -1.79 -18.27 -14.72
CA GLN A 144 -2.82 -17.71 -15.60
C GLN A 144 -4.17 -18.45 -15.43
N ALA A 145 -4.16 -19.78 -15.34
CA ALA A 145 -5.36 -20.58 -15.14
C ALA A 145 -6.05 -20.20 -13.80
N LEU A 146 -5.31 -20.31 -12.71
CA LEU A 146 -5.83 -19.99 -11.37
C LEU A 146 -6.22 -18.52 -11.23
N GLY A 147 -5.41 -17.62 -11.75
CA GLY A 147 -5.66 -16.18 -11.73
C GLY A 147 -6.89 -15.77 -12.53
N SER A 148 -7.07 -16.33 -13.73
CA SER A 148 -8.24 -16.07 -14.57
C SER A 148 -9.55 -16.57 -13.92
N ALA A 149 -9.54 -17.77 -13.38
CA ALA A 149 -10.71 -18.30 -12.67
C ALA A 149 -11.07 -17.45 -11.45
N ALA A 150 -10.09 -17.04 -10.67
CA ALA A 150 -10.29 -16.18 -9.51
C ALA A 150 -10.81 -14.80 -9.89
N ALA A 151 -10.16 -14.12 -10.83
CA ALA A 151 -10.56 -12.78 -11.28
C ALA A 151 -11.98 -12.75 -11.89
N SER A 152 -12.42 -13.85 -12.50
CA SER A 152 -13.79 -13.98 -13.04
C SER A 152 -14.85 -14.21 -11.98
N ALA A 153 -14.48 -14.71 -10.82
CA ALA A 153 -15.41 -15.07 -9.74
C ALA A 153 -15.53 -13.98 -8.66
N VAL A 154 -14.48 -13.17 -8.51
CA VAL A 154 -14.44 -12.15 -7.47
C VAL A 154 -15.15 -10.89 -7.96
N GLU A 155 -16.19 -10.51 -7.22
CA GLU A 155 -16.85 -9.22 -7.34
C GLU A 155 -16.16 -8.20 -6.42
N VAL A 156 -16.25 -6.92 -6.79
CA VAL A 156 -15.76 -5.83 -5.93
C VAL A 156 -16.54 -5.86 -4.61
N PRO A 157 -15.88 -5.95 -3.46
CA PRO A 157 -16.58 -5.97 -2.17
C PRO A 157 -17.49 -4.74 -2.01
N GLY A 158 -18.69 -4.95 -1.47
CA GLY A 158 -19.64 -3.86 -1.21
C GLY A 158 -19.12 -2.86 -0.18
N GLY A 159 -19.82 -1.71 -0.05
CA GLY A 159 -19.52 -0.71 0.98
C GLY A 159 -18.80 0.55 0.48
N GLY A 160 -18.51 0.67 -0.82
CA GLY A 160 -18.02 1.92 -1.43
C GLY A 160 -16.54 2.26 -1.18
N LEU A 161 -15.82 1.42 -0.44
CA LEU A 161 -14.36 1.58 -0.23
C LEU A 161 -13.51 0.76 -1.20
N PHE A 162 -14.14 -0.01 -2.05
CA PHE A 162 -13.47 -0.79 -3.06
C PHE A 162 -13.94 -0.39 -4.45
N ALA A 163 -13.05 -0.48 -5.42
CA ALA A 163 -13.33 -0.21 -6.81
C ALA A 163 -12.65 -1.25 -7.70
N GLU A 164 -13.13 -1.39 -8.93
CA GLU A 164 -12.52 -2.28 -9.91
C GLU A 164 -11.06 -1.89 -10.17
N ALA A 165 -10.14 -2.84 -10.09
CA ALA A 165 -8.75 -2.62 -10.43
C ALA A 165 -8.55 -2.63 -11.95
N LYS A 166 -7.85 -1.64 -12.49
CA LYS A 166 -7.41 -1.58 -13.90
C LYS A 166 -5.97 -2.08 -14.10
N GLY A 167 -5.34 -2.48 -13.02
CA GLY A 167 -3.97 -2.96 -12.93
C GLY A 167 -3.54 -3.07 -11.48
N LEU A 168 -2.23 -3.21 -11.23
CA LEU A 168 -1.66 -3.22 -9.88
C LEU A 168 -1.56 -1.82 -9.28
N ILE A 169 -1.44 -0.81 -10.12
CA ILE A 169 -1.31 0.58 -9.68
C ILE A 169 -2.69 1.24 -9.72
N PRO A 170 -3.21 1.76 -8.61
CA PRO A 170 -4.51 2.40 -8.56
C PRO A 170 -4.55 3.75 -9.30
N ASP A 171 -5.77 4.27 -9.48
CA ASP A 171 -5.99 5.61 -10.04
C ASP A 171 -5.45 6.71 -9.10
N GLY A 172 -5.10 7.86 -9.66
CA GLY A 172 -4.70 9.07 -8.91
C GLY A 172 -3.20 9.22 -8.66
N LEU A 173 -2.39 8.19 -8.92
CA LEU A 173 -0.94 8.28 -8.82
C LEU A 173 -0.32 8.98 -10.04
N THR A 174 0.74 9.74 -9.80
CA THR A 174 1.44 10.46 -10.87
C THR A 174 2.90 10.04 -10.97
N VAL A 175 3.43 10.09 -12.19
CA VAL A 175 4.86 9.92 -12.49
C VAL A 175 5.33 11.18 -13.21
N ASP A 176 6.21 11.94 -12.58
CA ASP A 176 6.69 13.24 -13.11
C ASP A 176 5.54 14.20 -13.48
N GLY A 177 4.46 14.22 -12.68
CA GLY A 177 3.26 15.03 -12.91
C GLY A 177 2.29 14.48 -13.97
N ILE A 178 2.58 13.32 -14.57
CA ILE A 178 1.69 12.64 -15.52
C ILE A 178 0.82 11.65 -14.74
N ASP A 179 -0.49 11.71 -14.93
CA ASP A 179 -1.43 10.71 -14.37
C ASP A 179 -1.08 9.32 -14.96
N TYR A 180 -0.55 8.47 -14.09
CA TYR A 180 -0.01 7.19 -14.53
C TYR A 180 -1.09 6.29 -15.13
N ARG A 181 -2.25 6.17 -14.48
CA ARG A 181 -3.29 5.26 -14.95
C ARG A 181 -3.92 5.72 -16.26
N LYS A 182 -4.04 7.03 -16.48
CA LYS A 182 -4.47 7.55 -17.79
C LYS A 182 -3.44 7.28 -18.88
N ALA A 183 -2.15 7.34 -18.56
CA ALA A 183 -1.09 7.04 -19.52
C ALA A 183 -0.95 5.54 -19.81
N ALA A 184 -1.05 4.68 -18.80
CA ALA A 184 -0.93 3.22 -18.93
C ALA A 184 -2.21 2.56 -19.46
N GLY A 185 -3.39 3.14 -19.17
CA GLY A 185 -4.70 2.57 -19.49
C GLY A 185 -5.08 1.39 -18.59
N ASP A 186 -6.07 0.62 -19.02
CA ASP A 186 -6.39 -0.69 -18.44
C ASP A 186 -5.36 -1.70 -18.98
N VAL A 187 -4.58 -2.26 -18.08
CA VAL A 187 -3.48 -3.20 -18.42
C VAL A 187 -3.79 -4.64 -18.03
N ARG A 188 -5.02 -4.91 -17.58
CA ARG A 188 -5.43 -6.28 -17.25
C ARG A 188 -5.38 -7.17 -18.48
N PRO A 189 -4.68 -8.32 -18.42
CA PRO A 189 -4.61 -9.22 -19.55
C PRO A 189 -5.95 -9.96 -19.75
N ALA A 190 -6.32 -10.18 -20.99
CA ALA A 190 -7.33 -11.17 -21.32
C ALA A 190 -6.67 -12.56 -21.40
N PHE A 191 -6.71 -13.29 -20.31
CA PHE A 191 -6.24 -14.69 -20.33
C PHE A 191 -7.18 -15.55 -21.20
N GLY A 192 -6.65 -16.67 -21.70
CA GLY A 192 -7.43 -17.65 -22.42
C GLY A 192 -8.40 -18.43 -21.52
N ASP A 193 -8.99 -19.50 -22.07
CA ASP A 193 -9.84 -20.40 -21.30
C ASP A 193 -9.07 -21.01 -20.12
N PRO A 194 -9.51 -20.84 -18.86
CA PRO A 194 -8.80 -21.30 -17.67
C PRO A 194 -8.52 -22.80 -17.68
N ARG A 195 -9.45 -23.62 -18.22
CA ARG A 195 -9.26 -25.08 -18.32
C ARG A 195 -8.21 -25.46 -19.32
N ALA A 196 -8.17 -24.79 -20.47
CA ALA A 196 -7.12 -25.03 -21.48
C ALA A 196 -5.73 -24.67 -20.94
N LEU A 197 -5.61 -23.56 -20.21
CA LEU A 197 -4.38 -23.17 -19.54
C LEU A 197 -3.97 -24.19 -18.44
N TYR A 198 -4.91 -24.67 -17.67
CA TYR A 198 -4.65 -25.71 -16.67
C TYR A 198 -4.17 -27.02 -17.28
N ILE A 199 -4.78 -27.45 -18.41
CA ILE A 199 -4.34 -28.63 -19.15
C ILE A 199 -2.90 -28.40 -19.68
N ALA A 200 -2.61 -27.24 -20.25
CA ALA A 200 -1.27 -26.90 -20.71
C ALA A 200 -0.22 -26.95 -19.58
N ALA A 201 -0.56 -26.46 -18.40
CA ALA A 201 0.30 -26.57 -17.22
C ALA A 201 0.55 -28.03 -16.82
N ARG A 202 -0.48 -28.87 -16.89
CA ARG A 202 -0.39 -30.31 -16.62
C ARG A 202 0.51 -31.03 -17.64
N ASP A 203 0.34 -30.71 -18.90
CA ASP A 203 1.17 -31.24 -19.99
C ASP A 203 2.63 -30.75 -19.85
N GLY A 204 2.83 -29.56 -19.30
CA GLY A 204 4.13 -28.99 -18.95
C GLY A 204 4.79 -29.58 -17.70
N GLY A 205 4.15 -30.55 -17.03
CA GLY A 205 4.74 -31.30 -15.93
C GLY A 205 4.17 -31.03 -14.53
N VAL A 206 3.20 -30.11 -14.38
CA VAL A 206 2.53 -29.90 -13.09
C VAL A 206 1.70 -31.14 -12.72
N SER A 207 1.98 -31.73 -11.55
CA SER A 207 1.33 -32.96 -11.07
C SER A 207 0.26 -32.69 -10.01
N PRO A 208 -0.82 -33.51 -9.92
CA PRO A 208 -1.78 -33.38 -8.80
C PRO A 208 -1.13 -33.46 -7.43
N SER A 209 -0.06 -34.24 -7.28
CA SER A 209 0.67 -34.38 -6.02
C SER A 209 1.31 -33.07 -5.55
N ASP A 210 1.59 -32.15 -6.47
CA ASP A 210 2.27 -30.87 -6.16
C ASP A 210 1.37 -29.90 -5.41
N PHE A 211 0.02 -30.09 -5.51
CA PHE A 211 -0.97 -29.23 -4.83
C PHE A 211 -1.15 -29.55 -3.33
N GLY A 212 -0.56 -30.64 -2.82
CA GLY A 212 -0.75 -31.06 -1.43
C GLY A 212 -0.24 -30.10 -0.36
N ARG A 213 0.53 -29.10 -0.74
CA ARG A 213 1.09 -28.06 0.16
C ARG A 213 0.68 -26.64 -0.23
N VAL A 214 -0.26 -26.50 -1.16
CA VAL A 214 -0.72 -25.20 -1.59
C VAL A 214 -1.75 -24.67 -0.60
N SER A 215 -1.59 -23.44 -0.17
CA SER A 215 -2.53 -22.69 0.64
C SER A 215 -2.71 -21.27 0.11
N LEU A 216 -3.85 -20.67 0.41
CA LEU A 216 -4.15 -19.27 0.18
C LEU A 216 -3.95 -18.51 1.48
N LEU A 217 -2.93 -17.69 1.54
CA LEU A 217 -2.56 -16.86 2.68
C LEU A 217 -3.26 -15.50 2.60
N LEU A 218 -3.84 -15.01 3.71
CA LEU A 218 -4.37 -13.66 3.83
C LEU A 218 -4.17 -13.10 5.25
N PRO A 219 -4.14 -11.76 5.42
CA PRO A 219 -4.02 -11.17 6.75
C PRO A 219 -5.37 -11.19 7.47
N SER A 220 -5.35 -11.57 8.75
CA SER A 220 -6.53 -11.50 9.62
C SER A 220 -7.03 -10.07 9.75
N GLY A 221 -8.34 -9.92 9.93
CA GLY A 221 -8.96 -8.60 10.03
C GLY A 221 -9.03 -7.80 8.72
N SER A 222 -8.63 -8.37 7.58
CA SER A 222 -8.74 -7.71 6.26
C SER A 222 -10.17 -7.59 5.74
N GLY A 223 -11.11 -8.38 6.28
CA GLY A 223 -12.49 -8.49 5.78
C GLY A 223 -12.60 -9.22 4.44
N LEU A 224 -11.59 -9.99 4.04
CA LEU A 224 -11.52 -10.64 2.73
C LEU A 224 -11.70 -12.16 2.78
N SER A 225 -12.16 -12.71 3.89
CA SER A 225 -12.43 -14.15 4.04
C SER A 225 -13.46 -14.64 3.02
N ASP A 226 -14.55 -13.89 2.81
CA ASP A 226 -15.56 -14.21 1.79
C ASP A 226 -14.97 -14.20 0.36
N THR A 227 -14.04 -13.25 0.08
CA THR A 227 -13.33 -13.20 -1.19
C THR A 227 -12.46 -14.44 -1.39
N ALA A 228 -11.76 -14.90 -0.35
CA ALA A 228 -10.96 -16.12 -0.40
C ALA A 228 -11.82 -17.37 -0.63
N GLU A 229 -13.02 -17.43 -0.05
CA GLU A 229 -13.99 -18.51 -0.28
C GLU A 229 -14.51 -18.50 -1.72
N LEU A 230 -14.82 -17.34 -2.29
CA LEU A 230 -15.22 -17.22 -3.70
C LEU A 230 -14.12 -17.72 -4.64
N ILE A 231 -12.87 -17.34 -4.38
CA ILE A 231 -11.71 -17.79 -5.15
C ILE A 231 -11.59 -19.33 -5.10
N ASN A 232 -11.64 -19.92 -3.90
CA ASN A 232 -11.58 -21.36 -3.74
C ASN A 232 -12.74 -22.09 -4.43
N SER A 233 -13.94 -21.53 -4.36
CA SER A 233 -15.12 -22.07 -5.03
C SER A 233 -14.95 -22.07 -6.55
N ALA A 234 -14.33 -21.02 -7.11
CA ALA A 234 -14.00 -20.96 -8.52
C ALA A 234 -12.97 -22.04 -8.93
N TRP A 235 -11.91 -22.20 -8.15
CA TRP A 235 -10.90 -23.23 -8.42
C TRP A 235 -11.45 -24.64 -8.29
N GLN A 236 -12.35 -24.87 -7.32
CA GLN A 236 -13.03 -26.15 -7.17
C GLN A 236 -13.92 -26.46 -8.38
N LYS A 237 -14.68 -25.48 -8.84
CA LYS A 237 -15.58 -25.62 -9.99
C LYS A 237 -14.82 -25.86 -11.29
N GLU A 238 -13.73 -25.11 -11.53
CA GLU A 238 -13.01 -25.15 -12.79
C GLU A 238 -12.00 -26.30 -12.88
N PHE A 239 -11.32 -26.62 -11.76
CA PHE A 239 -10.17 -27.52 -11.74
C PHE A 239 -10.29 -28.70 -10.76
N SER A 240 -11.36 -28.73 -9.96
CA SER A 240 -11.50 -29.64 -8.80
C SER A 240 -10.37 -29.46 -7.77
N LEU A 241 -9.83 -28.25 -7.65
CA LEU A 241 -8.82 -27.87 -6.68
C LEU A 241 -9.48 -27.07 -5.55
N PHE A 242 -9.11 -27.39 -4.33
CA PHE A 242 -9.51 -26.65 -3.14
C PHE A 242 -8.32 -26.54 -2.20
N PHE A 243 -7.94 -25.30 -1.85
CA PHE A 243 -6.78 -25.02 -1.02
C PHE A 243 -7.20 -24.58 0.37
N SER A 244 -6.40 -24.91 1.37
CA SER A 244 -6.60 -24.37 2.71
C SER A 244 -6.40 -22.85 2.70
N VAL A 245 -7.27 -22.14 3.43
CA VAL A 245 -7.14 -20.72 3.67
C VAL A 245 -6.42 -20.54 5.01
N GLU A 246 -5.34 -19.78 5.00
CA GLU A 246 -4.55 -19.45 6.18
C GLU A 246 -4.69 -17.96 6.49
N GLU A 247 -5.49 -17.63 7.50
CA GLU A 247 -5.55 -16.27 8.06
C GLU A 247 -4.54 -16.15 9.18
N VAL A 248 -3.63 -15.20 9.05
CA VAL A 248 -2.58 -14.95 10.04
C VAL A 248 -2.53 -13.47 10.44
N GLU A 249 -2.00 -13.19 11.62
CA GLU A 249 -1.83 -11.81 12.08
C GLU A 249 -1.01 -10.97 11.08
N PRO A 250 -1.29 -9.66 10.94
CA PRO A 250 -0.65 -8.81 9.93
C PRO A 250 0.88 -8.83 9.97
N GLU A 251 1.49 -8.90 11.15
CA GLU A 251 2.95 -8.98 11.30
C GLU A 251 3.51 -10.30 10.75
N GLU A 252 2.85 -11.42 11.04
CA GLU A 252 3.25 -12.73 10.52
C GLU A 252 3.00 -12.82 9.02
N PHE A 253 1.89 -12.23 8.53
CA PHE A 253 1.60 -12.13 7.11
C PHE A 253 2.73 -11.42 6.36
N GLN A 254 3.11 -10.23 6.81
CA GLN A 254 4.17 -9.45 6.21
C GLN A 254 5.51 -10.21 6.20
N LYS A 255 5.87 -10.82 7.32
CA LYS A 255 7.07 -11.63 7.44
C LYS A 255 7.08 -12.82 6.48
N ARG A 256 5.94 -13.49 6.29
CA ARG A 256 5.82 -14.61 5.36
C ARG A 256 5.93 -14.17 3.90
N LEU A 257 5.39 -13.00 3.55
CA LEU A 257 5.58 -12.40 2.23
C LEU A 257 7.05 -12.08 1.97
N GLU A 258 7.73 -11.40 2.90
CA GLU A 258 9.14 -11.00 2.77
C GLU A 258 10.09 -12.20 2.64
N ASN A 259 9.80 -13.28 3.35
CA ASN A 259 10.62 -14.49 3.33
C ASN A 259 10.24 -15.50 2.22
N GLY A 260 9.21 -15.20 1.41
CA GLY A 260 8.69 -16.14 0.43
C GLY A 260 8.05 -17.39 1.04
N SER A 261 7.62 -17.34 2.30
CA SER A 261 7.04 -18.49 3.04
C SER A 261 5.54 -18.62 2.80
N TYR A 262 5.14 -18.60 1.56
CA TYR A 262 3.76 -18.77 1.10
C TYR A 262 3.73 -19.42 -0.29
N THR A 263 2.59 -19.88 -0.73
CA THR A 263 2.39 -20.41 -2.09
C THR A 263 1.51 -19.49 -2.93
N ILE A 264 0.34 -19.14 -2.43
CA ILE A 264 -0.54 -18.09 -2.99
C ILE A 264 -0.88 -17.13 -1.85
N ALA A 265 -0.90 -15.84 -2.11
CA ALA A 265 -1.33 -14.84 -1.13
C ALA A 265 -2.39 -13.91 -1.73
N LEU A 266 -3.44 -13.62 -0.99
CA LEU A 266 -4.32 -12.49 -1.24
C LEU A 266 -3.74 -11.30 -0.47
N ALA A 267 -3.04 -10.43 -1.18
CA ALA A 267 -2.17 -9.44 -0.58
C ALA A 267 -2.41 -8.01 -1.09
N PRO A 268 -2.20 -7.00 -0.25
CA PRO A 268 -2.21 -5.61 -0.68
C PRO A 268 -0.88 -5.28 -1.38
N VAL A 269 -0.97 -4.78 -2.61
CA VAL A 269 0.15 -4.15 -3.32
C VAL A 269 0.05 -2.65 -3.10
N GLN A 270 0.98 -2.10 -2.35
CA GLN A 270 0.96 -0.70 -1.95
C GLN A 270 1.98 0.14 -2.71
N ALA A 271 1.56 1.33 -3.11
CA ALA A 271 2.43 2.35 -3.69
C ALA A 271 2.94 3.27 -2.56
N GLU A 272 3.90 2.79 -1.79
CA GLU A 272 4.48 3.55 -0.69
C GLU A 272 5.01 4.92 -1.16
N GLY A 273 4.66 5.97 -0.43
CA GLY A 273 5.01 7.34 -0.78
C GLY A 273 4.45 7.81 -2.12
N GLY A 274 3.39 7.17 -2.64
CA GLY A 274 2.80 7.49 -3.94
C GLY A 274 3.65 7.08 -5.14
N SER A 275 4.67 6.28 -4.94
CA SER A 275 5.62 5.92 -6.00
C SER A 275 5.19 4.66 -6.74
N VAL A 276 4.87 4.82 -8.02
CA VAL A 276 4.64 3.71 -8.96
C VAL A 276 5.87 2.81 -9.07
N TYR A 277 7.06 3.42 -9.07
CA TYR A 277 8.31 2.66 -9.10
C TYR A 277 8.45 1.74 -7.88
N THR A 278 8.18 2.26 -6.67
CA THR A 278 8.30 1.47 -5.44
C THR A 278 7.31 0.29 -5.44
N ALA A 279 6.08 0.51 -5.90
CA ALA A 279 5.08 -0.55 -6.01
C ALA A 279 5.51 -1.68 -6.96
N LEU A 280 6.16 -1.36 -8.06
CA LEU A 280 6.66 -2.36 -9.01
C LEU A 280 7.99 -2.96 -8.57
N ALA A 281 8.87 -2.16 -7.96
CA ALA A 281 10.20 -2.62 -7.55
C ALA A 281 10.17 -3.79 -6.56
N GLN A 282 9.14 -3.90 -5.73
CA GLN A 282 8.99 -5.00 -4.76
C GLN A 282 8.92 -6.39 -5.42
N PHE A 283 8.57 -6.48 -6.71
CA PHE A 283 8.57 -7.73 -7.47
C PHE A 283 9.94 -8.07 -8.06
N SER A 284 10.88 -7.13 -8.06
CA SER A 284 12.24 -7.34 -8.53
C SER A 284 13.09 -8.04 -7.46
N PRO A 285 14.02 -8.94 -7.83
CA PRO A 285 14.94 -9.55 -6.87
C PRO A 285 15.75 -8.54 -6.04
N THR A 286 16.04 -7.36 -6.61
CA THR A 286 16.77 -6.27 -5.93
C THR A 286 15.87 -5.40 -5.05
N GLY A 287 14.56 -5.45 -5.24
CA GLY A 287 13.56 -4.64 -4.52
C GLY A 287 12.78 -5.40 -3.44
N GLY A 288 13.19 -6.63 -3.11
CA GLY A 288 12.55 -7.45 -2.10
C GLY A 288 12.14 -8.84 -2.59
N GLY A 289 11.94 -9.02 -3.90
CA GLY A 289 11.64 -10.32 -4.49
C GLY A 289 10.32 -10.93 -4.01
N LEU A 290 9.30 -10.10 -3.80
CA LEU A 290 8.03 -10.45 -3.14
C LEU A 290 7.42 -11.78 -3.58
N THR A 291 7.59 -12.15 -4.85
CA THR A 291 7.01 -13.36 -5.46
C THR A 291 8.05 -14.36 -5.95
N GLY A 292 9.34 -14.17 -5.67
CA GLY A 292 10.40 -14.96 -6.27
C GLY A 292 10.52 -14.77 -7.80
N TYR A 293 9.75 -13.84 -8.39
CA TYR A 293 9.80 -13.57 -9.82
C TYR A 293 11.14 -12.99 -10.24
N SER A 294 11.77 -13.61 -11.24
CA SER A 294 13.05 -13.18 -11.78
C SER A 294 13.01 -13.19 -13.30
N ASP A 295 13.08 -12.01 -13.90
CA ASP A 295 13.08 -11.80 -15.34
C ASP A 295 14.04 -10.68 -15.72
N ALA A 296 14.88 -10.92 -16.73
CA ALA A 296 15.91 -9.98 -17.15
C ALA A 296 15.32 -8.74 -17.85
N LEU A 297 14.25 -8.90 -18.63
CA LEU A 297 13.59 -7.78 -19.30
C LEU A 297 12.93 -6.87 -18.28
N TYR A 298 12.19 -7.46 -17.31
CA TYR A 298 11.58 -6.73 -16.20
C TYR A 298 12.61 -5.90 -15.43
N THR A 299 13.70 -6.54 -15.02
CA THR A 299 14.78 -5.88 -14.26
C THR A 299 15.42 -4.76 -15.06
N THR A 300 15.63 -4.96 -16.37
CA THR A 300 16.22 -3.95 -17.26
C THR A 300 15.28 -2.75 -17.43
N GLN A 301 13.98 -2.98 -17.67
CA GLN A 301 12.99 -1.90 -17.83
C GLN A 301 12.81 -1.11 -16.54
N LEU A 302 12.71 -1.79 -15.40
CA LEU A 302 12.60 -1.15 -14.10
C LEU A 302 13.84 -0.29 -13.78
N SER A 303 15.04 -0.82 -14.03
CA SER A 303 16.29 -0.06 -13.84
C SER A 303 16.37 1.15 -14.77
N ALA A 304 15.96 1.01 -16.03
CA ALA A 304 15.92 2.12 -16.98
C ALA A 304 14.91 3.20 -16.56
N SER A 305 13.79 2.83 -15.94
CA SER A 305 12.79 3.78 -15.45
C SER A 305 13.34 4.67 -14.33
N ALA A 306 14.31 4.18 -13.55
CA ALA A 306 14.93 4.96 -12.46
C ALA A 306 15.71 6.20 -12.95
N THR A 307 16.13 6.20 -14.20
CA THR A 307 16.89 7.31 -14.81
C THR A 307 16.12 8.05 -15.91
N ALA A 308 15.02 7.46 -16.40
CA ALA A 308 14.12 8.08 -17.36
C ALA A 308 13.26 9.16 -16.69
N THR A 309 12.66 10.03 -17.50
CA THR A 309 11.76 11.09 -17.04
C THR A 309 10.49 11.17 -17.90
N GLY A 310 9.46 11.78 -17.36
CA GLY A 310 8.21 12.09 -18.06
C GLY A 310 7.53 10.87 -18.69
N SER A 311 7.08 11.01 -19.93
CA SER A 311 6.35 9.95 -20.65
C SER A 311 7.18 8.67 -20.86
N THR A 312 8.50 8.80 -21.02
CA THR A 312 9.39 7.64 -21.17
C THR A 312 9.40 6.81 -19.90
N ARG A 313 9.49 7.44 -18.73
CA ARG A 313 9.39 6.76 -17.44
C ARG A 313 8.04 6.08 -17.27
N CYS A 314 6.94 6.79 -17.54
CA CYS A 314 5.59 6.21 -17.51
C CYS A 314 5.49 4.97 -18.40
N SER A 315 6.02 5.00 -19.61
CA SER A 315 5.96 3.88 -20.54
C SER A 315 6.76 2.66 -20.07
N LEU A 316 7.94 2.89 -19.48
CA LEU A 316 8.76 1.81 -18.92
C LEU A 316 8.08 1.14 -17.71
N LEU A 317 7.52 1.95 -16.81
CA LEU A 317 6.77 1.43 -15.64
C LEU A 317 5.49 0.70 -16.08
N ALA A 318 4.76 1.21 -17.09
CA ALA A 318 3.60 0.53 -17.64
C ALA A 318 3.97 -0.80 -18.33
N ALA A 319 5.15 -0.88 -18.95
CA ALA A 319 5.65 -2.14 -19.50
C ALA A 319 5.98 -3.15 -18.40
N CYS A 320 6.60 -2.70 -17.29
CA CYS A 320 6.84 -3.54 -16.11
C CYS A 320 5.53 -4.06 -15.52
N GLU A 321 4.54 -3.18 -15.30
CA GLU A 321 3.24 -3.59 -14.78
C GLU A 321 2.57 -4.61 -15.68
N ARG A 322 2.51 -4.33 -16.99
CA ARG A 322 1.91 -5.25 -17.98
C ARG A 322 2.59 -6.62 -17.96
N GLN A 323 3.90 -6.66 -17.87
CA GLN A 323 4.65 -7.93 -17.84
C GLN A 323 4.29 -8.76 -16.61
N LEU A 324 4.18 -8.16 -15.41
CA LEU A 324 3.75 -8.88 -14.20
C LEU A 324 2.36 -9.48 -14.37
N LEU A 325 1.45 -8.73 -14.98
CA LEU A 325 0.06 -9.15 -15.18
C LEU A 325 -0.05 -10.24 -16.27
N GLU A 326 0.62 -10.07 -17.40
CA GLU A 326 0.63 -11.06 -18.49
C GLU A 326 1.24 -12.39 -18.04
N GLN A 327 2.26 -12.35 -17.19
CA GLN A 327 2.86 -13.53 -16.58
C GLN A 327 2.07 -14.06 -15.36
N ALA A 328 0.96 -13.42 -15.02
CA ALA A 328 0.15 -13.71 -13.84
C ALA A 328 0.99 -13.88 -12.54
N VAL A 329 2.06 -13.10 -12.40
CA VAL A 329 2.84 -13.01 -11.16
C VAL A 329 1.99 -12.41 -10.06
N ALA A 330 1.20 -11.40 -10.42
CA ALA A 330 0.17 -10.79 -9.61
C ALA A 330 -1.10 -10.62 -10.44
N VAL A 331 -2.26 -10.92 -9.85
CA VAL A 331 -3.56 -10.78 -10.49
C VAL A 331 -4.38 -9.79 -9.69
N PRO A 332 -4.54 -8.54 -10.17
CA PRO A 332 -5.30 -7.52 -9.47
C PRO A 332 -6.79 -7.88 -9.43
N LEU A 333 -7.40 -7.72 -8.26
CA LEU A 333 -8.81 -8.01 -8.05
C LEU A 333 -9.61 -6.71 -7.89
N PHE A 334 -9.23 -5.87 -6.94
CA PHE A 334 -9.89 -4.59 -6.67
C PHE A 334 -8.92 -3.61 -5.99
N THR A 335 -9.17 -2.32 -6.13
CA THR A 335 -8.46 -1.26 -5.41
C THR A 335 -9.20 -0.92 -4.14
N GLN A 336 -8.45 -0.63 -3.07
CA GLN A 336 -9.00 -0.14 -1.81
C GLN A 336 -8.91 1.38 -1.77
N GLN A 337 -10.03 2.01 -1.45
CA GLN A 337 -10.10 3.44 -1.21
C GLN A 337 -9.98 3.71 0.30
N LYS A 338 -9.25 4.75 0.63
CA LYS A 338 -9.19 5.34 1.97
C LYS A 338 -9.92 6.68 1.92
N ARG A 339 -10.71 6.99 2.94
CA ARG A 339 -11.49 8.22 3.01
C ARG A 339 -11.27 8.90 4.35
N LEU A 340 -10.99 10.20 4.31
CA LEU A 340 -10.99 11.06 5.47
C LEU A 340 -12.28 11.87 5.46
N LEU A 341 -13.04 11.82 6.53
CA LEU A 341 -14.17 12.71 6.78
C LEU A 341 -13.71 13.89 7.67
N VAL A 342 -14.24 15.06 7.38
CA VAL A 342 -13.90 16.30 8.08
C VAL A 342 -15.19 17.04 8.44
N ALA A 343 -15.27 17.54 9.67
CA ALA A 343 -16.37 18.37 10.13
C ALA A 343 -16.51 19.64 9.29
N ASN A 344 -17.74 20.06 9.07
CA ASN A 344 -18.02 21.33 8.40
C ASN A 344 -17.44 22.52 9.18
N GLY A 345 -16.95 23.53 8.49
CA GLY A 345 -16.32 24.71 9.10
C GLY A 345 -14.84 24.53 9.44
N ILE A 346 -14.22 23.41 9.06
CA ILE A 346 -12.76 23.24 9.09
C ILE A 346 -12.21 23.54 7.70
N GLU A 347 -11.28 24.46 7.62
CA GLU A 347 -10.61 24.88 6.38
C GLU A 347 -9.08 24.79 6.54
N GLY A 348 -8.34 24.78 5.43
CA GLY A 348 -6.87 24.79 5.43
C GLY A 348 -6.22 23.48 5.86
N LEU A 349 -6.97 22.38 5.95
CA LEU A 349 -6.42 21.06 6.08
C LEU A 349 -5.83 20.62 4.74
N VAL A 350 -4.62 20.09 4.76
CA VAL A 350 -4.01 19.43 3.62
C VAL A 350 -3.91 17.94 3.92
N PHE A 351 -4.55 17.15 3.10
CA PHE A 351 -4.49 15.71 3.19
C PHE A 351 -3.54 15.20 2.12
N ASP A 352 -2.39 14.70 2.55
CA ASP A 352 -1.43 14.02 1.69
C ASP A 352 -1.52 12.53 1.95
N PRO A 353 -2.11 11.76 1.04
CA PRO A 353 -2.24 10.31 1.20
C PRO A 353 -0.91 9.58 1.22
N PHE A 354 0.15 10.21 0.73
CA PHE A 354 1.46 9.60 0.52
C PHE A 354 2.56 10.19 1.40
N GLY A 355 2.21 11.17 2.23
CA GLY A 355 3.08 11.83 3.20
C GLY A 355 2.55 11.73 4.63
N PRO A 356 2.80 12.71 5.48
CA PRO A 356 2.08 12.84 6.73
C PRO A 356 0.59 13.00 6.40
N VAL A 357 -0.20 12.03 6.82
CA VAL A 357 -1.60 11.79 6.41
C VAL A 357 -2.47 13.04 6.51
N LEU A 358 -2.16 13.97 7.41
CA LEU A 358 -2.92 15.19 7.60
C LEU A 358 -1.99 16.33 8.05
N ASP A 359 -1.81 17.33 7.22
CA ASP A 359 -1.17 18.59 7.61
C ASP A 359 -2.25 19.58 8.12
N VAL A 360 -2.12 19.93 9.38
CA VAL A 360 -3.00 20.86 10.09
C VAL A 360 -2.35 22.24 10.29
N THR A 361 -1.23 22.49 9.66
CA THR A 361 -0.41 23.70 9.88
C THR A 361 -1.20 24.96 9.63
N TYR A 362 -2.04 24.97 8.61
CA TYR A 362 -2.85 26.14 8.22
C TYR A 362 -4.34 25.97 8.53
N ALA A 363 -4.68 24.93 9.29
CA ALA A 363 -6.08 24.66 9.60
C ALA A 363 -6.69 25.76 10.47
N THR A 364 -7.91 26.13 10.13
CA THR A 364 -8.76 27.08 10.87
C THR A 364 -10.11 26.44 11.13
N LYS A 365 -10.80 26.93 12.16
CA LYS A 365 -12.18 26.57 12.46
C LYS A 365 -13.01 27.84 12.42
N SER A 366 -13.99 27.90 11.48
CA SER A 366 -14.98 28.98 11.39
C SER A 366 -16.13 28.77 12.37
#